data_1d2039af62a78050d85df42b21f005e7
#
_entry.id   1d2039af62a78050d85df42b21f005e7
#
_cell.length_a   1.000
_cell.length_b   1.000
_cell.length_c   1.000
_cell.angle_alpha   90.00
_cell.angle_beta   90.00
_cell.angle_gamma   90.00
#
_symmetry.space_group_name_H-M   'P 1'
#
loop_
_entity.id
_entity.type
_entity.pdbx_description
1 polymer ?
#
loop_
_entity_poly.entity_id
_entity_poly.type
_entity_poly.pdbx_seq_one_letter_code
_entity_poly.pdbx_strand_id
1 'polypeptide(L)'
;MAGRVQGKVALITGGASGIGLGCAERLAQEGAVIVISDIQDDKGRQAVEALRASGATADYLHHDVTSEEAWIETIGKVKALHGRLDILVNNAGIGLSGPVTEFSLADFRRQMAINVDGVFLGMKHSLPLMREHQAGSIINISSVAGLKGSPNMSGYCATKGAVRLMTKSVAMECANAKDGIRVNSMHPGIIETPIWDTIIGTGGPGDNARPQRGLALDALTETAVPLGVKGYPLDIANGVLWLASEESRYVTGAEMVIDGGMTVR
;
A
#
# COMPACT_ATOMS: atom_id res chain seq x y z
N MET A 1 7.03 19.75 -19.49
CA MET A 1 7.02 18.30 -19.90
C MET A 1 5.78 17.66 -19.31
N ALA A 2 5.12 16.72 -20.01
CA ALA A 2 4.01 15.96 -19.42
C ALA A 2 4.54 15.12 -18.24
N GLY A 3 3.72 14.95 -17.19
CA GLY A 3 4.06 14.12 -16.05
C GLY A 3 4.18 12.63 -16.43
N ARG A 4 4.93 11.86 -15.63
CA ARG A 4 5.26 10.44 -15.89
C ARG A 4 4.02 9.52 -15.94
N VAL A 5 2.92 9.95 -15.31
CA VAL A 5 1.62 9.23 -15.28
C VAL A 5 0.46 10.16 -15.67
N GLN A 6 0.74 11.13 -16.55
CA GLN A 6 -0.23 12.13 -16.99
C GLN A 6 -1.53 11.50 -17.51
N GLY A 7 -2.67 11.88 -16.90
CA GLY A 7 -3.99 11.43 -17.28
C GLY A 7 -4.34 9.99 -16.90
N LYS A 8 -3.43 9.24 -16.25
CA LYS A 8 -3.72 7.91 -15.70
C LYS A 8 -4.62 8.03 -14.46
N VAL A 9 -5.57 7.13 -14.31
CA VAL A 9 -6.46 7.04 -13.15
C VAL A 9 -5.86 6.07 -12.14
N ALA A 10 -5.60 6.55 -10.91
CA ALA A 10 -4.98 5.78 -9.84
C ALA A 10 -5.95 5.61 -8.66
N LEU A 11 -6.27 4.38 -8.29
CA LEU A 11 -6.96 4.02 -7.06
C LEU A 11 -5.94 3.62 -6.00
N ILE A 12 -5.98 4.28 -4.83
CA ILE A 12 -5.07 4.02 -3.71
C ILE A 12 -5.91 3.66 -2.48
N THR A 13 -5.82 2.41 -2.00
CA THR A 13 -6.48 1.99 -0.78
C THR A 13 -5.68 2.39 0.46
N GLY A 14 -6.36 2.74 1.57
CA GLY A 14 -5.69 3.28 2.75
C GLY A 14 -4.99 4.61 2.43
N GLY A 15 -5.54 5.39 1.50
CA GLY A 15 -4.93 6.59 0.95
C GLY A 15 -5.07 7.84 1.83
N ALA A 16 -5.77 7.74 2.95
CA ALA A 16 -5.99 8.89 3.85
C ALA A 16 -4.76 9.23 4.73
N SER A 17 -3.73 8.40 4.76
CA SER A 17 -2.54 8.62 5.59
C SER A 17 -1.32 7.81 5.14
N GLY A 18 -0.17 8.09 5.75
CA GLY A 18 1.06 7.31 5.61
C GLY A 18 1.52 7.10 4.18
N ILE A 19 1.93 5.87 3.83
CA ILE A 19 2.44 5.53 2.48
C ILE A 19 1.37 5.80 1.42
N GLY A 20 0.10 5.46 1.68
CA GLY A 20 -1.00 5.66 0.72
C GLY A 20 -1.18 7.12 0.35
N LEU A 21 -1.17 8.03 1.33
CA LEU A 21 -1.24 9.47 1.09
C LEU A 21 -0.02 9.96 0.32
N GLY A 22 1.19 9.56 0.72
CA GLY A 22 2.41 9.91 -0.02
C GLY A 22 2.38 9.44 -1.47
N CYS A 23 1.81 8.25 -1.75
CA CYS A 23 1.61 7.76 -3.12
C CYS A 23 0.60 8.65 -3.88
N ALA A 24 -0.52 9.02 -3.24
CA ALA A 24 -1.53 9.90 -3.85
C ALA A 24 -0.92 11.25 -4.24
N GLU A 25 -0.19 11.88 -3.33
CA GLU A 25 0.50 13.16 -3.55
C GLU A 25 1.52 13.05 -4.70
N ARG A 26 2.36 12.01 -4.67
CA ARG A 26 3.42 11.86 -5.66
C ARG A 26 2.90 11.56 -7.07
N LEU A 27 1.86 10.70 -7.17
CA LEU A 27 1.21 10.40 -8.44
C LEU A 27 0.45 11.63 -8.99
N ALA A 28 -0.21 12.41 -8.10
CA ALA A 28 -0.87 13.66 -8.47
C ALA A 28 0.11 14.69 -9.06
N GLN A 29 1.28 14.87 -8.46
CA GLN A 29 2.34 15.76 -8.96
C GLN A 29 2.80 15.39 -10.39
N GLU A 30 2.66 14.12 -10.76
CA GLU A 30 3.00 13.61 -12.10
C GLU A 30 1.78 13.47 -13.02
N GLY A 31 0.67 14.14 -12.66
CA GLY A 31 -0.49 14.32 -13.51
C GLY A 31 -1.51 13.19 -13.51
N ALA A 32 -1.47 12.28 -12.54
CA ALA A 32 -2.52 11.29 -12.37
C ALA A 32 -3.82 11.91 -11.83
N VAL A 33 -4.94 11.33 -12.22
CA VAL A 33 -6.24 11.50 -11.55
C VAL A 33 -6.24 10.55 -10.34
N ILE A 34 -6.50 11.04 -9.15
CA ILE A 34 -6.37 10.30 -7.90
C ILE A 34 -7.74 9.90 -7.36
N VAL A 35 -7.91 8.64 -7.02
CA VAL A 35 -9.03 8.16 -6.21
C VAL A 35 -8.46 7.60 -4.91
N ILE A 36 -8.67 8.30 -3.81
CA ILE A 36 -8.35 7.81 -2.46
C ILE A 36 -9.52 6.99 -1.95
N SER A 37 -9.26 5.78 -1.47
CA SER A 37 -10.24 5.01 -0.72
C SER A 37 -9.74 4.66 0.69
N ASP A 38 -10.58 4.83 1.70
CA ASP A 38 -10.24 4.60 3.11
C ASP A 38 -11.53 4.42 3.93
N ILE A 39 -11.41 3.85 5.14
CA ILE A 39 -12.49 3.81 6.12
C ILE A 39 -12.55 5.10 6.98
N GLN A 40 -11.52 5.93 6.94
CA GLN A 40 -11.38 7.16 7.73
C GLN A 40 -11.90 8.37 6.92
N ASP A 41 -13.22 8.53 6.87
CA ASP A 41 -13.90 9.51 6.01
C ASP A 41 -13.36 10.94 6.13
N ASP A 42 -13.20 11.44 7.36
CA ASP A 42 -12.77 12.83 7.58
C ASP A 42 -11.34 13.06 7.07
N LYS A 43 -10.43 12.13 7.34
CA LYS A 43 -9.06 12.22 6.84
C LYS A 43 -8.99 12.06 5.31
N GLY A 44 -9.79 11.14 4.76
CA GLY A 44 -9.86 10.94 3.30
C GLY A 44 -10.37 12.18 2.57
N ARG A 45 -11.42 12.83 3.09
CA ARG A 45 -11.93 14.11 2.57
C ARG A 45 -10.90 15.23 2.66
N GLN A 46 -10.23 15.38 3.81
CA GLN A 46 -9.16 16.37 3.99
C GLN A 46 -7.98 16.15 3.02
N ALA A 47 -7.57 14.90 2.81
CA ALA A 47 -6.52 14.57 1.86
C ALA A 47 -6.89 14.96 0.43
N VAL A 48 -8.12 14.67 0.00
CA VAL A 48 -8.61 15.05 -1.34
C VAL A 48 -8.73 16.56 -1.49
N GLU A 49 -9.20 17.29 -0.47
CA GLU A 49 -9.23 18.75 -0.48
C GLU A 49 -7.83 19.36 -0.66
N ALA A 50 -6.83 18.83 0.05
CA ALA A 50 -5.43 19.26 -0.08
C ALA A 50 -4.88 18.98 -1.50
N LEU A 51 -5.16 17.80 -2.07
CA LEU A 51 -4.77 17.47 -3.44
C LEU A 51 -5.42 18.40 -4.46
N ARG A 52 -6.72 18.67 -4.32
CA ARG A 52 -7.44 19.62 -5.19
C ARG A 52 -6.90 21.05 -5.08
N ALA A 53 -6.57 21.49 -3.87
CA ALA A 53 -5.94 22.79 -3.64
C ALA A 53 -4.57 22.91 -4.32
N SER A 54 -3.84 21.80 -4.51
CA SER A 54 -2.58 21.77 -5.28
C SER A 54 -2.79 21.68 -6.79
N GLY A 55 -4.06 21.68 -7.28
CA GLY A 55 -4.41 21.62 -8.69
C GLY A 55 -4.63 20.20 -9.25
N ALA A 56 -4.60 19.19 -8.41
CA ALA A 56 -4.85 17.81 -8.84
C ALA A 56 -6.35 17.51 -8.99
N THR A 57 -6.69 16.58 -9.88
CA THR A 57 -8.01 15.94 -9.89
C THR A 57 -7.99 14.78 -8.91
N ALA A 58 -8.85 14.83 -7.90
CA ALA A 58 -8.88 13.82 -6.86
C ALA A 58 -10.30 13.59 -6.33
N ASP A 59 -10.63 12.34 -5.97
CA ASP A 59 -11.89 11.93 -5.38
C ASP A 59 -11.65 11.02 -4.17
N TYR A 60 -12.61 11.04 -3.23
CA TYR A 60 -12.63 10.18 -2.06
C TYR A 60 -13.79 9.19 -2.12
N LEU A 61 -13.52 7.92 -1.81
CA LEU A 61 -14.52 6.88 -1.64
C LEU A 61 -14.37 6.21 -0.27
N HIS A 62 -15.46 6.12 0.51
CA HIS A 62 -15.48 5.26 1.69
C HIS A 62 -15.33 3.81 1.25
N HIS A 63 -14.39 3.06 1.84
CA HIS A 63 -14.11 1.70 1.40
C HIS A 63 -13.50 0.85 2.52
N ASP A 64 -14.21 -0.19 2.93
CA ASP A 64 -13.66 -1.27 3.72
C ASP A 64 -13.14 -2.36 2.77
N VAL A 65 -11.82 -2.52 2.70
CA VAL A 65 -11.15 -3.49 1.81
C VAL A 65 -11.47 -4.95 2.16
N THR A 66 -12.05 -5.23 3.32
CA THR A 66 -12.44 -6.58 3.73
C THR A 66 -13.80 -7.01 3.16
N SER A 67 -14.61 -6.06 2.64
CA SER A 67 -15.89 -6.35 2.01
C SER A 67 -15.78 -6.47 0.50
N GLU A 68 -16.19 -7.61 -0.04
CA GLU A 68 -16.23 -7.81 -1.49
C GLU A 68 -17.25 -6.92 -2.17
N GLU A 69 -18.41 -6.68 -1.52
CA GLU A 69 -19.45 -5.76 -2.02
C GLU A 69 -18.93 -4.34 -2.11
N ALA A 70 -18.16 -3.89 -1.10
CA ALA A 70 -17.52 -2.57 -1.12
C ALA A 70 -16.51 -2.42 -2.27
N TRP A 71 -15.78 -3.48 -2.61
CA TRP A 71 -14.91 -3.49 -3.78
C TRP A 71 -15.69 -3.35 -5.10
N ILE A 72 -16.77 -4.12 -5.27
CA ILE A 72 -17.65 -4.03 -6.45
C ILE A 72 -18.17 -2.61 -6.62
N GLU A 73 -18.66 -2.01 -5.52
CA GLU A 73 -19.17 -0.63 -5.51
C GLU A 73 -18.06 0.39 -5.85
N THR A 74 -16.88 0.25 -5.23
CA THR A 74 -15.75 1.16 -5.43
C THR A 74 -15.27 1.14 -6.88
N ILE A 75 -15.06 -0.03 -7.47
CA ILE A 75 -14.65 -0.15 -8.87
C ILE A 75 -15.75 0.36 -9.82
N GLY A 76 -17.02 0.10 -9.51
CA GLY A 76 -18.16 0.66 -10.24
C GLY A 76 -18.17 2.19 -10.23
N LYS A 77 -17.89 2.82 -9.08
CA LYS A 77 -17.76 4.29 -8.96
C LYS A 77 -16.56 4.83 -9.73
N VAL A 78 -15.40 4.18 -9.65
CA VAL A 78 -14.21 4.57 -10.45
C VAL A 78 -14.54 4.52 -11.94
N LYS A 79 -15.18 3.45 -12.42
CA LYS A 79 -15.61 3.33 -13.81
C LYS A 79 -16.61 4.42 -14.20
N ALA A 80 -17.59 4.71 -13.37
CA ALA A 80 -18.60 5.73 -13.64
C ALA A 80 -18.03 7.16 -13.68
N LEU A 81 -17.06 7.47 -12.80
CA LEU A 81 -16.45 8.81 -12.72
C LEU A 81 -15.40 9.04 -13.81
N HIS A 82 -14.59 8.04 -14.12
CA HIS A 82 -13.38 8.21 -14.93
C HIS A 82 -13.31 7.30 -16.16
N GLY A 83 -14.20 6.33 -16.31
CA GLY A 83 -14.25 5.41 -17.45
C GLY A 83 -13.14 4.35 -17.49
N ARG A 84 -12.12 4.46 -16.63
CA ARG A 84 -10.92 3.61 -16.64
C ARG A 84 -10.27 3.49 -15.28
N LEU A 85 -9.41 2.49 -15.13
CA LEU A 85 -8.45 2.36 -14.03
C LEU A 85 -7.10 1.93 -14.59
N ASP A 86 -6.05 2.70 -14.36
CA ASP A 86 -4.70 2.44 -14.88
C ASP A 86 -3.73 1.98 -13.82
N ILE A 87 -3.91 2.46 -12.58
CA ILE A 87 -3.00 2.20 -11.47
C ILE A 87 -3.84 1.78 -10.27
N LEU A 88 -3.51 0.63 -9.69
CA LEU A 88 -4.03 0.21 -8.39
C LEU A 88 -2.88 0.12 -7.40
N VAL A 89 -2.98 0.84 -6.28
CA VAL A 89 -2.08 0.69 -5.14
C VAL A 89 -2.85 0.03 -4.00
N ASN A 90 -2.69 -1.28 -3.82
CA ASN A 90 -3.21 -2.01 -2.68
C ASN A 90 -2.31 -1.72 -1.47
N ASN A 91 -2.65 -0.65 -0.74
CA ASN A 91 -1.85 -0.16 0.37
C ASN A 91 -2.54 -0.32 1.74
N ALA A 92 -3.86 -0.36 1.79
CA ALA A 92 -4.59 -0.55 3.05
C ALA A 92 -4.03 -1.75 3.84
N GLY A 93 -3.74 -1.55 5.11
CA GLY A 93 -3.18 -2.59 5.94
C GLY A 93 -2.98 -2.16 7.38
N ILE A 94 -2.88 -3.15 8.26
CA ILE A 94 -2.57 -2.97 9.68
C ILE A 94 -1.37 -3.84 10.06
N GLY A 95 -0.67 -3.43 11.13
CA GLY A 95 0.38 -4.22 11.77
C GLY A 95 0.03 -4.42 13.24
N LEU A 96 -0.13 -5.67 13.65
CA LEU A 96 -0.30 -6.05 15.05
C LEU A 96 0.87 -6.96 15.44
N SER A 97 1.36 -6.81 16.64
CA SER A 97 2.50 -7.58 17.18
C SER A 97 2.16 -8.25 18.51
N GLY A 98 2.86 -9.31 18.80
CA GLY A 98 2.79 -10.04 20.07
C GLY A 98 3.47 -11.40 19.97
N PRO A 99 3.92 -11.98 21.11
CA PRO A 99 4.46 -13.34 21.16
C PRO A 99 3.45 -14.33 20.56
N VAL A 100 3.90 -15.29 19.77
CA VAL A 100 3.01 -16.26 19.10
C VAL A 100 2.11 -17.03 20.05
N THR A 101 2.58 -17.26 21.28
CA THR A 101 1.84 -17.95 22.36
C THR A 101 0.71 -17.11 22.96
N GLU A 102 0.75 -15.79 22.78
CA GLU A 102 -0.19 -14.83 23.37
C GLU A 102 -1.00 -14.09 22.29
N PHE A 103 -0.56 -14.17 21.03
CA PHE A 103 -1.21 -13.46 19.92
C PHE A 103 -2.58 -14.10 19.61
N SER A 104 -3.66 -13.32 19.73
CA SER A 104 -5.00 -13.85 19.61
C SER A 104 -5.32 -14.31 18.18
N LEU A 105 -6.08 -15.40 18.03
CA LEU A 105 -6.57 -15.85 16.73
C LEU A 105 -7.47 -14.79 16.05
N ALA A 106 -8.19 -13.99 16.85
CA ALA A 106 -9.02 -12.89 16.34
C ALA A 106 -8.16 -11.81 15.68
N ASP A 107 -7.06 -11.38 16.31
CA ASP A 107 -6.13 -10.42 15.75
C ASP A 107 -5.38 -10.96 14.53
N PHE A 108 -4.99 -12.23 14.56
CA PHE A 108 -4.42 -12.90 13.39
C PHE A 108 -5.39 -12.86 12.20
N ARG A 109 -6.66 -13.26 12.41
CA ARG A 109 -7.69 -13.25 11.36
C ARG A 109 -7.99 -11.85 10.86
N ARG A 110 -8.05 -10.86 11.76
CA ARG A 110 -8.22 -9.45 11.39
C ARG A 110 -7.11 -8.95 10.47
N GLN A 111 -5.85 -9.28 10.78
CA GLN A 111 -4.72 -8.94 9.90
C GLN A 111 -4.84 -9.66 8.54
N MET A 112 -5.21 -10.94 8.51
CA MET A 112 -5.43 -11.68 7.27
C MET A 112 -6.51 -11.03 6.41
N ALA A 113 -7.67 -10.72 6.98
CA ALA A 113 -8.77 -10.11 6.26
C ALA A 113 -8.37 -8.78 5.61
N ILE A 114 -7.69 -7.89 6.35
CA ILE A 114 -7.32 -6.58 5.82
C ILE A 114 -6.14 -6.69 4.85
N ASN A 115 -5.06 -7.37 5.26
CA ASN A 115 -3.78 -7.34 4.54
C ASN A 115 -3.72 -8.33 3.37
N VAL A 116 -4.52 -9.39 3.38
CA VAL A 116 -4.48 -10.47 2.36
C VAL A 116 -5.77 -10.49 1.54
N ASP A 117 -6.94 -10.67 2.20
CA ASP A 117 -8.20 -10.72 1.48
C ASP A 117 -8.47 -9.40 0.75
N GLY A 118 -8.18 -8.25 1.41
CA GLY A 118 -8.31 -6.93 0.79
C GLY A 118 -7.44 -6.77 -0.47
N VAL A 119 -6.21 -7.26 -0.47
CA VAL A 119 -5.31 -7.23 -1.64
C VAL A 119 -5.81 -8.18 -2.75
N PHE A 120 -6.27 -9.36 -2.36
CA PHE A 120 -6.87 -10.32 -3.30
C PHE A 120 -8.09 -9.73 -3.99
N LEU A 121 -9.03 -9.18 -3.23
CA LEU A 121 -10.25 -8.55 -3.74
C LEU A 121 -9.92 -7.35 -4.64
N GLY A 122 -8.90 -6.55 -4.26
CA GLY A 122 -8.42 -5.44 -5.07
C GLY A 122 -7.97 -5.88 -6.46
N MET A 123 -7.15 -6.92 -6.54
CA MET A 123 -6.74 -7.49 -7.82
C MET A 123 -7.94 -8.10 -8.58
N LYS A 124 -8.76 -8.90 -7.89
CA LYS A 124 -9.93 -9.58 -8.48
C LYS A 124 -10.87 -8.61 -9.20
N HIS A 125 -11.23 -7.50 -8.54
CA HIS A 125 -12.23 -6.59 -9.06
C HIS A 125 -11.67 -5.48 -9.98
N SER A 126 -10.37 -5.16 -9.86
CA SER A 126 -9.73 -4.16 -10.73
C SER A 126 -9.32 -4.72 -12.09
N LEU A 127 -8.86 -5.96 -12.16
CA LEU A 127 -8.38 -6.59 -13.39
C LEU A 127 -9.39 -6.54 -14.54
N PRO A 128 -10.70 -6.82 -14.36
CA PRO A 128 -11.67 -6.72 -15.48
C PRO A 128 -11.71 -5.33 -16.09
N LEU A 129 -11.73 -4.26 -15.29
CA LEU A 129 -11.75 -2.89 -15.80
C LEU A 129 -10.43 -2.51 -16.49
N MET A 130 -9.28 -2.92 -15.95
CA MET A 130 -7.98 -2.69 -16.61
C MET A 130 -7.87 -3.42 -17.95
N ARG A 131 -8.44 -4.64 -18.06
CA ARG A 131 -8.47 -5.43 -19.30
C ARG A 131 -9.27 -4.79 -20.42
N GLU A 132 -10.29 -3.98 -20.12
CA GLU A 132 -11.04 -3.22 -21.13
C GLU A 132 -10.11 -2.28 -21.92
N HIS A 133 -9.01 -1.82 -21.31
CA HIS A 133 -8.02 -0.92 -21.92
C HIS A 133 -6.70 -1.62 -22.28
N GLN A 134 -6.56 -2.91 -21.97
CA GLN A 134 -5.33 -3.71 -22.18
C GLN A 134 -4.08 -3.03 -21.63
N ALA A 135 -4.20 -2.38 -20.49
CA ALA A 135 -3.11 -1.67 -19.81
C ALA A 135 -3.41 -1.53 -18.32
N GLY A 136 -2.39 -1.68 -17.49
CA GLY A 136 -2.52 -1.46 -16.06
C GLY A 136 -1.22 -1.69 -15.29
N SER A 137 -1.14 -1.07 -14.13
CA SER A 137 -0.07 -1.36 -13.15
C SER A 137 -0.69 -1.54 -11.77
N ILE A 138 -0.55 -2.74 -11.21
CA ILE A 138 -0.97 -3.07 -9.85
C ILE A 138 0.28 -3.13 -8.97
N ILE A 139 0.28 -2.35 -7.89
CA ILE A 139 1.35 -2.30 -6.91
C ILE A 139 0.77 -2.73 -5.55
N ASN A 140 1.20 -3.89 -5.07
CA ASN A 140 0.78 -4.42 -3.78
C ASN A 140 1.82 -4.07 -2.71
N ILE A 141 1.42 -3.32 -1.68
CA ILE A 141 2.33 -2.94 -0.60
C ILE A 141 2.48 -4.13 0.37
N SER A 142 3.61 -4.82 0.23
CA SER A 142 4.07 -5.85 1.15
C SER A 142 4.90 -5.21 2.29
N SER A 143 6.05 -5.77 2.62
CA SER A 143 6.99 -5.29 3.64
C SER A 143 8.28 -6.11 3.56
N VAL A 144 9.38 -5.63 4.14
CA VAL A 144 10.53 -6.47 4.49
C VAL A 144 10.14 -7.64 5.40
N ALA A 145 9.05 -7.51 6.16
CA ALA A 145 8.46 -8.61 6.95
C ALA A 145 7.87 -9.74 6.09
N GLY A 146 7.65 -9.52 4.79
CA GLY A 146 7.31 -10.55 3.82
C GLY A 146 8.53 -11.27 3.21
N LEU A 147 9.74 -10.81 3.51
CA LEU A 147 11.02 -11.33 3.02
C LEU A 147 11.80 -12.05 4.13
N LYS A 148 11.73 -11.55 5.34
CA LYS A 148 12.40 -12.12 6.51
C LYS A 148 11.50 -12.08 7.74
N GLY A 149 11.71 -13.01 8.68
CA GLY A 149 11.00 -13.03 9.96
C GLY A 149 11.41 -11.85 10.87
N SER A 150 10.47 -11.42 11.68
CA SER A 150 10.70 -10.47 12.76
C SER A 150 10.08 -11.00 14.05
N PRO A 151 10.77 -10.94 15.21
CA PRO A 151 10.21 -11.38 16.47
C PRO A 151 8.88 -10.69 16.78
N ASN A 152 7.96 -11.41 17.37
CA ASN A 152 6.62 -10.94 17.75
C ASN A 152 5.73 -10.47 16.59
N MET A 153 6.10 -10.73 15.33
CA MET A 153 5.36 -10.30 14.15
C MET A 153 4.91 -11.48 13.26
N SER A 154 4.74 -12.67 13.84
CA SER A 154 4.40 -13.89 13.07
C SER A 154 3.15 -13.71 12.19
N GLY A 155 2.08 -13.11 12.72
CA GLY A 155 0.87 -12.79 11.95
C GLY A 155 1.13 -11.80 10.82
N TYR A 156 1.83 -10.71 11.11
CA TYR A 156 2.16 -9.71 10.10
C TYR A 156 3.07 -10.26 8.99
N CYS A 157 4.12 -10.99 9.36
CA CYS A 157 5.00 -11.67 8.40
C CYS A 157 4.23 -12.63 7.50
N ALA A 158 3.30 -13.41 8.08
CA ALA A 158 2.44 -14.31 7.30
C ALA A 158 1.62 -13.55 6.26
N THR A 159 0.99 -12.42 6.63
CA THR A 159 0.20 -11.61 5.68
C THR A 159 1.07 -11.05 4.55
N LYS A 160 2.24 -10.49 4.88
CA LYS A 160 3.11 -9.85 3.89
C LYS A 160 3.84 -10.86 3.01
N GLY A 161 4.12 -12.06 3.52
CA GLY A 161 4.58 -13.20 2.73
C GLY A 161 3.51 -13.70 1.75
N ALA A 162 2.24 -13.76 2.17
CA ALA A 162 1.11 -14.09 1.29
C ALA A 162 0.97 -13.08 0.15
N VAL A 163 0.96 -11.77 0.44
CA VAL A 163 0.91 -10.70 -0.57
C VAL A 163 2.05 -10.83 -1.58
N ARG A 164 3.28 -11.07 -1.10
CA ARG A 164 4.46 -11.26 -1.94
C ARG A 164 4.26 -12.37 -2.96
N LEU A 165 3.83 -13.56 -2.55
CA LEU A 165 3.71 -14.70 -3.45
C LEU A 165 2.46 -14.62 -4.33
N MET A 166 1.34 -14.14 -3.80
CA MET A 166 0.11 -13.90 -4.56
C MET A 166 0.34 -12.90 -5.71
N THR A 167 1.14 -11.84 -5.48
CA THR A 167 1.55 -10.89 -6.52
C THR A 167 2.20 -11.58 -7.70
N LYS A 168 3.13 -12.51 -7.46
CA LYS A 168 3.81 -13.27 -8.53
C LYS A 168 2.86 -14.16 -9.30
N SER A 169 1.92 -14.82 -8.63
CA SER A 169 0.92 -15.66 -9.26
C SER A 169 0.06 -14.83 -10.23
N VAL A 170 -0.51 -13.72 -9.76
CA VAL A 170 -1.37 -12.86 -10.59
C VAL A 170 -0.57 -12.19 -11.72
N ALA A 171 0.70 -11.83 -11.48
CA ALA A 171 1.58 -11.31 -12.53
C ALA A 171 1.74 -12.32 -13.69
N MET A 172 1.89 -13.60 -13.38
CA MET A 172 1.98 -14.68 -14.39
C MET A 172 0.64 -14.90 -15.11
N GLU A 173 -0.48 -14.79 -14.40
CA GLU A 173 -1.81 -14.87 -15.03
C GLU A 173 -2.00 -13.76 -16.07
N CYS A 174 -1.67 -12.51 -15.71
CA CYS A 174 -1.74 -11.36 -16.62
C CYS A 174 -0.77 -11.51 -17.81
N ALA A 175 0.47 -11.94 -17.56
CA ALA A 175 1.46 -12.15 -18.60
C ALA A 175 1.01 -13.25 -19.60
N ASN A 176 0.44 -14.34 -19.12
CA ASN A 176 -0.09 -15.43 -19.97
C ASN A 176 -1.33 -14.98 -20.77
N ALA A 177 -2.17 -14.13 -20.16
CA ALA A 177 -3.33 -13.54 -20.85
C ALA A 177 -2.93 -12.48 -21.89
N LYS A 178 -1.70 -11.97 -21.83
CA LYS A 178 -1.19 -10.87 -22.70
C LYS A 178 -2.07 -9.61 -22.63
N ASP A 179 -2.60 -9.32 -21.42
CA ASP A 179 -3.58 -8.25 -21.21
C ASP A 179 -2.93 -6.87 -20.94
N GLY A 180 -1.60 -6.79 -21.04
CA GLY A 180 -0.86 -5.52 -20.86
C GLY A 180 -0.77 -5.05 -19.41
N ILE A 181 -1.20 -5.87 -18.46
CA ILE A 181 -1.22 -5.49 -17.04
C ILE A 181 0.05 -6.05 -16.33
N ARG A 182 0.70 -5.19 -15.56
CA ARG A 182 1.85 -5.53 -14.73
C ARG A 182 1.44 -5.57 -13.25
N VAL A 183 1.94 -6.54 -12.51
CA VAL A 183 1.63 -6.71 -11.09
C VAL A 183 2.94 -6.90 -10.32
N ASN A 184 3.24 -5.99 -9.38
CA ASN A 184 4.49 -5.99 -8.63
C ASN A 184 4.23 -5.78 -7.13
N SER A 185 5.15 -6.22 -6.28
CA SER A 185 5.12 -5.97 -4.85
C SER A 185 6.18 -4.97 -4.43
N MET A 186 5.79 -4.06 -3.52
CA MET A 186 6.68 -3.10 -2.86
C MET A 186 6.98 -3.60 -1.45
N HIS A 187 8.24 -3.57 -1.04
CA HIS A 187 8.70 -4.06 0.26
C HIS A 187 9.37 -2.94 1.05
N PRO A 188 8.58 -2.07 1.73
CA PRO A 188 9.12 -1.03 2.59
C PRO A 188 9.86 -1.59 3.80
N GLY A 189 10.94 -0.88 4.20
CA GLY A 189 11.58 -1.04 5.50
C GLY A 189 10.87 -0.27 6.61
N ILE A 190 11.64 0.39 7.48
CA ILE A 190 11.13 1.26 8.54
C ILE A 190 10.75 2.61 7.93
N ILE A 191 9.45 2.83 7.72
CA ILE A 191 8.90 4.07 7.17
C ILE A 191 8.10 4.80 8.25
N GLU A 192 8.34 6.08 8.46
CA GLU A 192 7.62 6.90 9.44
C GLU A 192 6.15 7.08 9.06
N THR A 193 5.27 6.27 9.66
CA THR A 193 3.83 6.22 9.38
C THR A 193 3.03 5.87 10.63
N PRO A 194 1.71 6.13 10.65
CA PRO A 194 0.85 5.77 11.78
C PRO A 194 0.75 4.27 12.09
N ILE A 195 1.14 3.36 11.17
CA ILE A 195 1.10 1.91 11.40
C ILE A 195 1.93 1.49 12.63
N TRP A 196 2.95 2.26 12.97
CA TRP A 196 3.81 2.00 14.12
C TRP A 196 3.10 2.19 15.45
N ASP A 197 2.01 2.98 15.50
CA ASP A 197 1.22 3.16 16.72
C ASP A 197 0.58 1.83 17.17
N THR A 198 0.26 0.94 16.23
CA THR A 198 -0.30 -0.40 16.51
C THR A 198 0.79 -1.46 16.67
N ILE A 199 1.94 -1.34 15.98
CA ILE A 199 3.05 -2.29 16.07
C ILE A 199 3.82 -2.12 17.39
N ILE A 200 4.17 -0.89 17.76
CA ILE A 200 4.91 -0.59 18.99
C ILE A 200 3.95 -0.52 20.19
N GLY A 201 2.69 -0.22 19.92
CA GLY A 201 1.63 0.08 20.88
C GLY A 201 1.81 1.50 21.42
N THR A 202 0.86 2.36 21.18
CA THR A 202 0.73 3.61 21.94
C THR A 202 0.25 3.24 23.33
N GLY A 203 1.00 3.61 24.37
CA GLY A 203 0.51 3.58 25.75
C GLY A 203 -0.84 4.29 25.81
N GLY A 204 -1.86 3.65 26.42
CA GLY A 204 -3.11 4.33 26.72
C GLY A 204 -2.87 5.55 27.61
N PRO A 205 -3.86 6.45 27.78
CA PRO A 205 -3.73 7.58 28.70
C PRO A 205 -3.36 7.06 30.11
N GLY A 206 -2.12 7.35 30.54
CA GLY A 206 -1.58 6.90 31.83
C GLY A 206 -0.48 5.83 31.76
N ASP A 207 -0.16 5.25 30.62
CA ASP A 207 0.94 4.32 30.44
C ASP A 207 2.25 5.07 30.09
N ASN A 208 2.91 5.61 31.13
CA ASN A 208 4.19 6.32 30.99
C ASN A 208 5.38 5.39 30.69
N ALA A 209 5.16 4.07 30.55
CA ALA A 209 6.23 3.08 30.40
C ALA A 209 6.60 2.81 28.92
N ARG A 210 5.81 3.30 27.94
CA ARG A 210 6.10 3.09 26.52
C ARG A 210 6.75 4.30 25.88
N PRO A 211 7.84 4.12 25.10
CA PRO A 211 8.50 5.22 24.44
C PRO A 211 7.54 5.88 23.42
N GLN A 212 7.67 7.20 23.27
CA GLN A 212 6.97 7.91 22.19
C GLN A 212 7.38 7.30 20.83
N ARG A 213 6.44 7.19 19.88
CA ARG A 213 6.67 6.58 18.56
C ARG A 213 7.98 7.02 17.91
N GLY A 214 8.26 8.32 17.89
CA GLY A 214 9.48 8.87 17.30
C GLY A 214 10.75 8.29 17.88
N LEU A 215 10.90 8.30 19.19
CA LEU A 215 12.08 7.76 19.89
C LEU A 215 12.24 6.25 19.70
N ALA A 216 11.13 5.50 19.67
CA ALA A 216 11.18 4.07 19.43
C ALA A 216 11.61 3.75 17.99
N LEU A 217 11.14 4.52 17.00
CA LEU A 217 11.54 4.37 15.61
C LEU A 217 13.00 4.75 15.38
N ASP A 218 13.49 5.81 16.03
CA ASP A 218 14.89 6.25 15.91
C ASP A 218 15.83 5.16 16.46
N ALA A 219 15.55 4.62 17.65
CA ALA A 219 16.33 3.52 18.24
C ALA A 219 16.30 2.23 17.39
N LEU A 220 15.13 1.90 16.80
CA LEU A 220 15.00 0.76 15.89
C LEU A 220 15.78 1.00 14.60
N THR A 221 15.77 2.21 14.08
CA THR A 221 16.50 2.59 12.87
C THR A 221 18.00 2.46 13.05
N GLU A 222 18.56 2.98 14.14
CA GLU A 222 20.00 2.88 14.45
C GLU A 222 20.48 1.43 14.45
N THR A 223 19.66 0.50 14.93
CA THR A 223 20.06 -0.90 15.07
C THR A 223 19.76 -1.74 13.84
N ALA A 224 18.69 -1.45 13.10
CA ALA A 224 18.18 -2.32 12.05
C ALA A 224 18.46 -1.82 10.61
N VAL A 225 18.65 -0.51 10.40
CA VAL A 225 18.81 0.09 9.05
C VAL A 225 20.27 0.42 8.77
N PRO A 226 20.96 -0.28 7.84
CA PRO A 226 22.36 -0.01 7.53
C PRO A 226 22.66 1.42 7.09
N LEU A 227 21.74 2.10 6.39
CA LEU A 227 21.91 3.53 6.05
C LEU A 227 21.77 4.47 7.26
N GLY A 228 21.36 3.97 8.44
CA GLY A 228 21.23 4.77 9.65
C GLY A 228 20.11 5.81 9.65
N VAL A 229 19.23 5.79 8.67
CA VAL A 229 18.11 6.73 8.54
C VAL A 229 16.79 5.99 8.35
N LYS A 230 15.72 6.51 8.95
CA LYS A 230 14.36 6.01 8.69
C LYS A 230 13.87 6.51 7.33
N GLY A 231 13.02 5.72 6.68
CA GLY A 231 12.36 6.14 5.44
C GLY A 231 11.13 7.00 5.72
N TYR A 232 10.68 7.70 4.69
CA TYR A 232 9.45 8.50 4.69
C TYR A 232 8.49 7.99 3.60
N PRO A 233 7.19 8.31 3.69
CA PRO A 233 6.21 7.93 2.66
C PRO A 233 6.65 8.28 1.23
N LEU A 234 7.35 9.39 1.03
CA LEU A 234 7.88 9.82 -0.26
C LEU A 234 8.89 8.83 -0.87
N ASP A 235 9.71 8.18 -0.04
CA ASP A 235 10.70 7.20 -0.54
C ASP A 235 9.99 6.02 -1.21
N ILE A 236 8.90 5.55 -0.60
CA ILE A 236 8.08 4.47 -1.16
C ILE A 236 7.27 4.97 -2.36
N ALA A 237 6.70 6.18 -2.28
CA ALA A 237 5.90 6.78 -3.34
C ALA A 237 6.70 6.97 -4.64
N ASN A 238 8.00 7.29 -4.56
CA ASN A 238 8.87 7.37 -5.72
C ASN A 238 9.03 6.00 -6.43
N GLY A 239 9.16 4.91 -5.67
CA GLY A 239 9.18 3.55 -6.21
C GLY A 239 7.82 3.16 -6.82
N VAL A 240 6.71 3.51 -6.16
CA VAL A 240 5.35 3.29 -6.68
C VAL A 240 5.16 4.05 -8.00
N LEU A 241 5.58 5.31 -8.08
CA LEU A 241 5.53 6.11 -9.31
C LEU A 241 6.31 5.45 -10.45
N TRP A 242 7.52 4.94 -10.18
CA TRP A 242 8.29 4.23 -11.20
C TRP A 242 7.56 2.98 -11.67
N LEU A 243 7.03 2.15 -10.77
CA LEU A 243 6.23 0.97 -11.14
C LEU A 243 4.93 1.31 -11.88
N ALA A 244 4.33 2.47 -11.61
CA ALA A 244 3.12 2.95 -12.27
C ALA A 244 3.37 3.53 -13.67
N SER A 245 4.61 3.95 -13.96
CA SER A 245 5.00 4.59 -15.21
C SER A 245 5.40 3.59 -16.30
N GLU A 246 5.57 4.08 -17.54
CA GLU A 246 6.07 3.29 -18.66
C GLU A 246 7.58 2.96 -18.54
N GLU A 247 8.29 3.61 -17.63
CA GLU A 247 9.70 3.31 -17.37
C GLU A 247 9.91 1.88 -16.88
N SER A 248 8.89 1.31 -16.22
CA SER A 248 8.89 -0.07 -15.72
C SER A 248 8.12 -1.05 -16.63
N ARG A 249 7.94 -0.72 -17.92
CA ARG A 249 7.15 -1.54 -18.87
C ARG A 249 7.60 -3.00 -19.00
N TYR A 250 8.83 -3.31 -18.65
CA TYR A 250 9.40 -4.66 -18.70
C TYR A 250 9.54 -5.31 -17.31
N VAL A 251 8.76 -4.83 -16.32
CA VAL A 251 8.83 -5.28 -14.92
C VAL A 251 7.47 -5.78 -14.45
N THR A 252 7.34 -7.10 -14.26
CA THR A 252 6.17 -7.74 -13.64
C THR A 252 6.60 -8.90 -12.75
N GLY A 253 5.88 -9.17 -11.67
CA GLY A 253 6.21 -10.18 -10.66
C GLY A 253 7.43 -9.83 -9.80
N ALA A 254 7.94 -8.61 -9.89
CA ALA A 254 9.12 -8.18 -9.16
C ALA A 254 8.81 -7.83 -7.69
N GLU A 255 9.84 -7.94 -6.87
CA GLU A 255 9.88 -7.51 -5.48
C GLU A 255 10.75 -6.24 -5.40
N MET A 256 10.13 -5.06 -5.33
CA MET A 256 10.88 -3.82 -5.17
C MET A 256 11.08 -3.54 -3.69
N VAL A 257 12.32 -3.66 -3.23
CA VAL A 257 12.72 -3.42 -1.84
C VAL A 257 13.22 -2.00 -1.67
N ILE A 258 12.65 -1.24 -0.72
CA ILE A 258 13.09 0.11 -0.33
C ILE A 258 13.16 0.14 1.20
N ASP A 259 14.34 -0.19 1.77
CA ASP A 259 14.48 -0.55 3.16
C ASP A 259 15.78 -0.05 3.84
N GLY A 260 16.56 0.77 3.17
CA GLY A 260 17.84 1.25 3.70
C GLY A 260 18.87 0.16 3.94
N GLY A 261 18.72 -1.00 3.29
CA GLY A 261 19.64 -2.13 3.38
C GLY A 261 19.28 -3.18 4.44
N MET A 262 18.10 -3.10 5.07
CA MET A 262 17.68 -4.02 6.15
C MET A 262 17.66 -5.51 5.75
N THR A 263 17.41 -5.82 4.47
CA THR A 263 17.25 -7.21 4.00
C THR A 263 18.53 -7.81 3.42
N VAL A 264 19.56 -7.03 3.19
CA VAL A 264 20.86 -7.49 2.65
C VAL A 264 21.95 -7.59 3.71
N ARG A 265 21.57 -7.43 4.98
CA ARG A 265 22.44 -7.54 6.14
C ARG A 265 22.38 -8.95 6.75
#